data_ae2dcd823d998c42bf6c8c46d0bd214a
#
_entry.id   ae2dcd823d998c42bf6c8c46d0bd214a
#
_cell.length_a   1.000
_cell.length_b   1.000
_cell.length_c   1.000
_cell.angle_alpha   90.00
_cell.angle_beta   90.00
_cell.angle_gamma   90.00
#
_symmetry.space_group_name_H-M   'P 1'
#
loop_
_entity.id
_entity.type
_entity.pdbx_description
1 polymer ?
#
loop_
_entity_poly.entity_id
_entity_poly.type
_entity_poly.pdbx_seq_one_letter_code
_entity_poly.pdbx_strand_id
1 'polypeptide(L)'
;ISILMDLFEDRSNPVRYAIRAKGTDKLEEACINAYYESEHKDDQNYTYSRPFYGKISYQMSGSDKKRIVCFKIFFTEDKKDENKDEQIQLLLIPQVFAVITNFEDMTPEQVISFYCQRGNSENYTKDLKSDFFANTLSHKSFEANTFEFFLKCLAYNLFRFFQHRVMEGSDQNMTACSFRKKYQKVASRLSYHARSYHLKIASSFRYPKKFMRYLRKARTVRWIPEPT
;
A
#
# COMPACT_ATOMS: atom_id res chain seq x y z
N ILE A 1 -6.65 9.51 21.45
CA ILE A 1 -5.40 8.91 20.90
C ILE A 1 -4.31 8.87 21.97
N SER A 2 -4.09 9.95 22.76
CA SER A 2 -3.05 9.99 23.84
C SER A 2 -3.23 8.88 24.86
N ILE A 3 -4.45 8.66 25.36
CA ILE A 3 -4.78 7.57 26.32
C ILE A 3 -4.39 6.17 25.76
N LEU A 4 -4.65 5.95 24.48
CA LEU A 4 -4.28 4.68 23.84
C LEU A 4 -2.76 4.49 23.75
N MET A 5 -2.05 5.57 23.48
CA MET A 5 -0.57 5.55 23.43
C MET A 5 0.00 5.30 24.82
N ASP A 6 -0.55 5.94 25.87
CA ASP A 6 -0.16 5.68 27.27
C ASP A 6 -0.38 4.19 27.62
N LEU A 7 -1.51 3.62 27.22
CA LEU A 7 -1.81 2.21 27.45
C LEU A 7 -0.82 1.27 26.74
N PHE A 8 -0.30 1.64 25.57
CA PHE A 8 0.69 0.86 24.83
C PHE A 8 2.08 0.96 25.47
N GLU A 9 2.41 2.11 26.06
CA GLU A 9 3.70 2.40 26.66
C GLU A 9 3.84 1.86 28.10
N ASP A 10 2.74 1.82 28.86
CA ASP A 10 2.73 1.47 30.29
C ASP A 10 2.73 -0.07 30.56
N ARG A 11 2.84 -0.91 29.55
CA ARG A 11 2.86 -2.37 29.69
C ARG A 11 4.28 -2.89 30.01
N SER A 12 4.37 -4.01 30.71
CA SER A 12 5.63 -4.73 30.94
C SER A 12 6.34 -5.14 29.61
N ASN A 13 5.57 -5.25 28.55
CA ASN A 13 6.05 -5.41 27.18
C ASN A 13 5.37 -4.35 26.30
N PRO A 14 5.99 -3.18 26.10
CA PRO A 14 5.38 -2.06 25.40
C PRO A 14 5.08 -2.42 23.94
N VAL A 15 3.89 -2.07 23.50
CA VAL A 15 3.49 -2.27 22.10
C VAL A 15 4.12 -1.19 21.24
N ARG A 16 4.84 -1.60 20.21
CA ARG A 16 5.41 -0.67 19.22
C ARG A 16 4.31 -0.14 18.31
N TYR A 17 4.31 1.15 18.05
CA TYR A 17 3.28 1.78 17.22
C TYR A 17 3.85 2.87 16.30
N ALA A 18 3.15 3.08 15.17
CA ALA A 18 3.32 4.22 14.28
C ALA A 18 1.92 4.74 13.91
N ILE A 19 1.58 5.95 14.31
CA ILE A 19 0.25 6.55 14.15
C ILE A 19 0.37 7.86 13.41
N ARG A 20 -0.45 8.06 12.36
CA ARG A 20 -0.50 9.33 11.65
C ARG A 20 -0.90 10.45 12.60
N ALA A 21 -0.06 11.47 12.74
CA ALA A 21 -0.45 12.68 13.41
C ALA A 21 -1.47 13.44 12.54
N LYS A 22 -2.58 13.88 13.13
CA LYS A 22 -3.45 14.85 12.47
C LYS A 22 -2.68 16.16 12.38
N GLY A 23 -2.55 16.73 11.19
CA GLY A 23 -1.96 18.05 10.97
C GLY A 23 -2.70 19.07 11.84
N THR A 24 -1.96 19.74 12.67
CA THR A 24 -2.38 20.95 13.39
C THR A 24 -1.34 22.00 13.11
N ASP A 25 -1.76 23.26 13.00
CA ASP A 25 -0.85 24.37 12.67
C ASP A 25 0.40 24.35 13.55
N LYS A 26 0.23 24.10 14.86
CA LYS A 26 1.34 24.01 15.82
C LYS A 26 2.32 22.87 15.55
N LEU A 27 1.83 21.70 15.13
CA LEU A 27 2.69 20.56 14.82
C LEU A 27 3.42 20.78 13.49
N GLU A 28 2.70 21.30 12.50
CA GLU A 28 3.27 21.61 11.19
C GLU A 28 4.35 22.68 11.32
N GLU A 29 4.07 23.75 12.08
CA GLU A 29 5.05 24.80 12.38
C GLU A 29 6.29 24.24 13.11
N ALA A 30 6.11 23.36 14.10
CA ALA A 30 7.23 22.71 14.78
C ALA A 30 8.08 21.85 13.84
N CYS A 31 7.46 21.13 12.90
CA CYS A 31 8.19 20.36 11.90
C CYS A 31 8.93 21.24 10.91
N ILE A 32 8.31 22.33 10.46
CA ILE A 32 8.89 23.31 9.53
C ILE A 32 10.06 24.03 10.22
N ASN A 33 9.92 24.45 11.47
CA ASN A 33 11.01 25.07 12.22
C ASN A 33 12.20 24.12 12.38
N ALA A 34 11.96 22.85 12.69
CA ALA A 34 13.02 21.84 12.77
C ALA A 34 13.73 21.61 11.42
N TYR A 35 13.03 21.78 10.30
CA TYR A 35 13.66 21.76 8.98
C TYR A 35 14.56 22.98 8.78
N TYR A 36 14.09 24.18 9.07
CA TYR A 36 14.88 25.40 8.91
C TYR A 36 16.06 25.54 9.91
N GLU A 37 16.03 24.80 11.02
CA GLU A 37 17.16 24.68 11.95
C GLU A 37 18.19 23.65 11.49
N SER A 38 17.85 22.81 10.50
CA SER A 38 18.76 21.80 9.96
C SER A 38 19.78 22.41 8.99
N GLU A 39 20.86 21.67 8.69
CA GLU A 39 21.85 22.03 7.67
C GLU A 39 21.28 22.08 6.25
N HIS A 40 20.07 21.59 6.05
CA HIS A 40 19.38 21.48 4.75
C HIS A 40 18.36 22.62 4.49
N LYS A 41 18.32 23.65 5.32
CA LYS A 41 17.34 24.75 5.27
C LYS A 41 17.24 25.49 3.93
N ASP A 42 18.32 25.52 3.16
CA ASP A 42 18.41 26.26 1.90
C ASP A 42 18.10 25.39 0.67
N ASP A 43 17.91 24.06 0.86
CA ASP A 43 17.63 23.13 -0.23
C ASP A 43 16.12 22.94 -0.42
N GLN A 44 15.51 23.81 -1.24
CA GLN A 44 14.09 23.72 -1.60
C GLN A 44 13.79 22.66 -2.68
N ASN A 45 14.78 21.84 -3.09
CA ASN A 45 14.63 20.80 -4.13
C ASN A 45 13.95 19.51 -3.63
N TYR A 46 13.42 19.51 -2.39
CA TYR A 46 12.71 18.37 -1.84
C TYR A 46 11.33 18.22 -2.47
N THR A 47 11.16 17.15 -3.24
CA THR A 47 9.90 16.79 -3.93
C THR A 47 9.19 15.66 -3.19
N TYR A 48 7.96 15.33 -3.62
CA TYR A 48 7.22 14.19 -3.07
C TYR A 48 7.98 12.85 -3.19
N SER A 49 8.74 12.66 -4.25
CA SER A 49 9.55 11.45 -4.49
C SER A 49 10.89 11.46 -3.75
N ARG A 50 11.39 12.64 -3.39
CA ARG A 50 12.62 12.84 -2.64
C ARG A 50 12.39 13.85 -1.51
N PRO A 51 11.64 13.49 -0.44
CA PRO A 51 11.36 14.40 0.66
C PRO A 51 12.54 14.52 1.63
N PHE A 52 12.53 15.60 2.39
CA PHE A 52 13.34 15.70 3.62
C PHE A 52 12.69 14.87 4.72
N TYR A 53 13.49 14.17 5.51
CA TYR A 53 13.04 13.41 6.69
C TYR A 53 13.63 13.98 7.96
N GLY A 54 12.80 14.21 8.98
CA GLY A 54 13.21 14.72 10.27
C GLY A 54 12.54 14.03 11.45
N LYS A 55 13.07 14.28 12.65
CA LYS A 55 12.59 13.73 13.92
C LYS A 55 12.59 14.82 14.97
N ILE A 56 11.46 14.98 15.65
CA ILE A 56 11.31 15.92 16.77
C ILE A 56 10.71 15.22 17.99
N SER A 57 10.93 15.79 19.17
CA SER A 57 10.21 15.45 20.40
C SER A 57 9.08 16.46 20.59
N TYR A 58 7.83 16.00 20.52
CA TYR A 58 6.65 16.86 20.52
C TYR A 58 5.66 16.43 21.59
N GLN A 59 5.10 17.41 22.31
CA GLN A 59 4.05 17.21 23.30
C GLN A 59 2.70 17.54 22.67
N MET A 60 1.84 16.54 22.56
CA MET A 60 0.50 16.73 22.02
C MET A 60 -0.43 17.41 23.00
N SER A 61 -1.38 18.17 22.50
CA SER A 61 -2.45 18.75 23.31
C SER A 61 -3.22 17.65 24.05
N GLY A 62 -3.34 17.78 25.37
CA GLY A 62 -4.00 16.79 26.23
C GLY A 62 -3.13 15.58 26.58
N SER A 63 -1.81 15.68 26.45
CA SER A 63 -0.85 14.69 26.94
C SER A 63 0.28 15.37 27.70
N ASP A 64 0.63 14.83 28.85
CA ASP A 64 1.78 15.34 29.65
C ASP A 64 3.11 14.79 29.15
N LYS A 65 3.09 13.77 28.30
CA LYS A 65 4.29 13.11 27.79
C LYS A 65 4.70 13.68 26.44
N LYS A 66 6.01 13.92 26.26
CA LYS A 66 6.62 14.17 24.95
C LYS A 66 6.83 12.86 24.23
N ARG A 67 6.51 12.83 22.93
CA ARG A 67 6.67 11.65 22.06
C ARG A 67 7.48 11.96 20.83
N ILE A 68 8.08 10.93 20.27
CA ILE A 68 8.81 11.03 19.03
C ILE A 68 7.82 11.26 17.89
N VAL A 69 8.06 12.29 17.10
CA VAL A 69 7.37 12.54 15.84
C VAL A 69 8.39 12.48 14.71
N CYS A 70 8.25 11.51 13.84
CA CYS A 70 8.98 11.43 12.58
C CYS A 70 8.16 12.10 11.49
N PHE A 71 8.79 12.94 10.68
CA PHE A 71 8.08 13.69 9.65
C PHE A 71 8.86 13.70 8.33
N LYS A 72 8.13 13.93 7.24
CA LYS A 72 8.71 14.26 5.93
C LYS A 72 8.15 15.58 5.45
N ILE A 73 9.02 16.38 4.83
CA ILE A 73 8.66 17.65 4.19
C ILE A 73 9.01 17.57 2.71
N PHE A 74 8.11 18.04 1.87
CA PHE A 74 8.34 18.26 0.46
C PHE A 74 7.58 19.51 0.01
N PHE A 75 8.05 20.14 -1.05
CA PHE A 75 7.48 21.37 -1.56
C PHE A 75 6.58 21.06 -2.76
N THR A 76 5.42 21.73 -2.80
CA THR A 76 4.49 21.67 -3.92
C THR A 76 4.28 23.06 -4.49
N GLU A 77 4.18 23.14 -5.81
CA GLU A 77 3.78 24.36 -6.48
C GLU A 77 2.30 24.66 -6.23
N ASP A 78 1.99 25.86 -5.76
CA ASP A 78 0.59 26.30 -5.64
C ASP A 78 0.09 26.69 -7.02
N LYS A 79 -0.80 25.88 -7.58
CA LYS A 79 -1.54 26.24 -8.81
C LYS A 79 -2.66 27.18 -8.42
N LYS A 80 -2.36 28.48 -8.27
CA LYS A 80 -3.41 29.50 -8.18
C LYS A 80 -4.01 29.74 -9.56
N ASP A 81 -5.33 29.86 -9.56
CA ASP A 81 -6.25 30.10 -10.68
C ASP A 81 -5.67 30.86 -11.86
N GLU A 82 -5.88 30.33 -13.07
CA GLU A 82 -5.41 30.81 -14.39
C GLU A 82 -5.98 32.18 -14.85
N ASN A 83 -6.51 33.01 -13.95
CA ASN A 83 -7.30 34.19 -14.35
C ASN A 83 -6.75 35.56 -13.89
N LYS A 84 -5.46 35.70 -13.62
CA LYS A 84 -4.87 37.06 -13.46
C LYS A 84 -3.49 37.15 -14.08
N ASP A 85 -3.36 38.12 -15.02
CA ASP A 85 -2.12 38.58 -15.68
C ASP A 85 -1.10 39.26 -14.74
N GLU A 86 -0.84 38.67 -13.58
CA GLU A 86 0.23 39.13 -12.70
C GLU A 86 1.32 38.04 -12.64
N GLN A 87 2.59 38.48 -12.70
CA GLN A 87 3.77 37.62 -12.55
C GLN A 87 3.57 36.61 -11.45
N ILE A 88 3.35 35.34 -11.84
CA ILE A 88 3.12 34.24 -10.90
C ILE A 88 4.44 33.98 -10.17
N GLN A 89 4.59 34.54 -8.98
CA GLN A 89 5.61 34.10 -8.05
C GLN A 89 5.20 32.71 -7.58
N LEU A 90 5.87 31.68 -8.08
CA LEU A 90 5.69 30.29 -7.66
C LEU A 90 6.05 30.19 -6.18
N LEU A 91 5.06 30.30 -5.31
CA LEU A 91 5.22 30.06 -3.87
C LEU A 91 5.29 28.53 -3.64
N LEU A 92 6.48 28.05 -3.33
CA LEU A 92 6.68 26.67 -2.89
C LEU A 92 6.13 26.52 -1.47
N ILE A 93 5.00 25.81 -1.34
CA ILE A 93 4.36 25.56 -0.05
C ILE A 93 4.90 24.24 0.54
N PRO A 94 5.48 24.29 1.75
CA PRO A 94 5.94 23.08 2.43
C PRO A 94 4.74 22.22 2.84
N GLN A 95 4.75 20.96 2.44
CA GLN A 95 3.78 19.96 2.85
C GLN A 95 4.41 19.05 3.90
N VAL A 96 3.75 18.93 5.05
CA VAL A 96 4.22 18.12 6.19
C VAL A 96 3.42 16.85 6.31
N PHE A 97 4.12 15.73 6.42
CA PHE A 97 3.52 14.43 6.75
C PHE A 97 4.20 13.90 8.02
N ALA A 98 3.47 13.83 9.12
CA ALA A 98 4.01 13.46 10.41
C ALA A 98 3.40 12.16 10.96
N VAL A 99 4.23 11.36 11.61
CA VAL A 99 3.89 10.08 12.25
C VAL A 99 4.45 10.09 13.68
N ILE A 100 3.58 9.84 14.65
CA ILE A 100 3.94 9.68 16.06
C ILE A 100 4.33 8.23 16.28
N THR A 101 5.41 8.00 17.00
CA THR A 101 5.95 6.65 17.21
C THR A 101 6.67 6.54 18.55
N ASN A 102 6.83 5.30 19.02
CA ASN A 102 7.76 4.92 20.09
C ASN A 102 8.97 4.13 19.58
N PHE A 103 9.25 4.17 18.26
CA PHE A 103 10.43 3.54 17.68
C PHE A 103 11.65 4.42 17.93
N GLU A 104 12.57 3.98 18.80
CA GLU A 104 13.83 4.67 19.08
C GLU A 104 14.93 4.21 18.12
N ASP A 105 14.88 2.98 17.68
CA ASP A 105 15.88 2.27 16.87
C ASP A 105 15.74 2.49 15.35
N MET A 106 14.69 3.18 14.90
CA MET A 106 14.43 3.40 13.48
C MET A 106 14.72 4.84 13.05
N THR A 107 15.23 5.00 11.83
CA THR A 107 15.37 6.32 11.21
C THR A 107 14.00 6.91 10.85
N PRO A 108 13.87 8.24 10.73
CA PRO A 108 12.60 8.87 10.33
C PRO A 108 12.05 8.33 9.00
N GLU A 109 12.91 8.08 8.04
CA GLU A 109 12.54 7.49 6.75
C GLU A 109 11.97 6.07 6.91
N GLN A 110 12.60 5.24 7.74
CA GLN A 110 12.12 3.87 8.01
C GLN A 110 10.76 3.87 8.69
N VAL A 111 10.53 4.77 9.68
CA VAL A 111 9.24 4.93 10.36
C VAL A 111 8.15 5.35 9.38
N ILE A 112 8.41 6.35 8.53
CA ILE A 112 7.47 6.83 7.53
C ILE A 112 7.16 5.71 6.51
N SER A 113 8.18 5.01 6.04
CA SER A 113 8.02 3.87 5.12
C SER A 113 7.19 2.76 5.74
N PHE A 114 7.48 2.41 7.00
CA PHE A 114 6.70 1.43 7.76
C PHE A 114 5.22 1.84 7.87
N TYR A 115 4.95 3.08 8.25
CA TYR A 115 3.58 3.60 8.32
C TYR A 115 2.88 3.55 6.96
N CYS A 116 3.57 3.90 5.88
CA CYS A 116 2.99 3.89 4.53
C CYS A 116 2.55 2.50 4.06
N GLN A 117 3.11 1.42 4.62
CA GLN A 117 2.66 0.05 4.33
C GLN A 117 1.20 -0.21 4.77
N ARG A 118 0.66 0.59 5.70
CA ARG A 118 -0.77 0.56 6.05
C ARG A 118 -1.67 0.71 4.81
N GLY A 119 -1.29 1.54 3.85
CA GLY A 119 -2.03 1.71 2.61
C GLY A 119 -2.17 0.42 1.78
N ASN A 120 -1.28 -0.54 1.96
CA ASN A 120 -1.38 -1.83 1.28
C ASN A 120 -2.59 -2.63 1.74
N SER A 121 -2.97 -2.55 3.02
CA SER A 121 -4.15 -3.23 3.54
C SER A 121 -5.45 -2.67 2.95
N GLU A 122 -5.48 -1.37 2.69
CA GLU A 122 -6.62 -0.70 2.02
C GLU A 122 -6.71 -1.16 0.56
N ASN A 123 -5.58 -1.29 -0.14
CA ASN A 123 -5.52 -1.82 -1.50
C ASN A 123 -5.97 -3.28 -1.54
N TYR A 124 -5.54 -4.12 -0.59
CA TYR A 124 -5.98 -5.51 -0.52
C TYR A 124 -7.50 -5.63 -0.27
N THR A 125 -8.03 -4.79 0.60
CA THR A 125 -9.48 -4.73 0.84
C THR A 125 -10.23 -4.24 -0.40
N LYS A 126 -9.69 -3.27 -1.13
CA LYS A 126 -10.25 -2.78 -2.39
C LYS A 126 -10.28 -3.89 -3.44
N ASP A 127 -9.16 -4.60 -3.65
CA ASP A 127 -9.07 -5.71 -4.60
C ASP A 127 -10.04 -6.85 -4.24
N LEU A 128 -10.14 -7.19 -2.95
CA LEU A 128 -11.08 -8.19 -2.47
C LEU A 128 -12.54 -7.80 -2.76
N LYS A 129 -12.89 -6.55 -2.55
CA LYS A 129 -14.24 -6.03 -2.85
C LYS A 129 -14.52 -5.95 -4.34
N SER A 130 -13.60 -5.42 -5.14
CA SER A 130 -13.81 -5.17 -6.58
C SER A 130 -13.67 -6.43 -7.43
N ASP A 131 -12.62 -7.22 -7.19
CA ASP A 131 -12.25 -8.33 -8.07
C ASP A 131 -12.82 -9.68 -7.64
N PHE A 132 -13.12 -9.84 -6.33
CA PHE A 132 -13.70 -11.04 -5.75
C PHE A 132 -15.12 -10.81 -5.21
N PHE A 133 -15.68 -9.61 -5.39
CA PHE A 133 -17.06 -9.27 -5.03
C PHE A 133 -17.40 -9.54 -3.57
N ALA A 134 -16.44 -9.32 -2.65
CA ALA A 134 -16.64 -9.59 -1.23
C ALA A 134 -17.68 -8.67 -0.56
N ASN A 135 -18.05 -7.57 -1.20
CA ASN A 135 -19.12 -6.66 -0.78
C ASN A 135 -20.51 -7.04 -1.33
N THR A 136 -20.60 -8.08 -2.16
CA THR A 136 -21.85 -8.54 -2.77
C THR A 136 -22.15 -9.94 -2.26
N LEU A 137 -22.97 -10.01 -1.21
CA LEU A 137 -23.43 -11.27 -0.60
C LEU A 137 -24.92 -11.42 -0.90
N SER A 138 -25.32 -12.56 -1.43
CA SER A 138 -26.65 -12.76 -2.01
C SER A 138 -27.56 -13.73 -1.23
N HIS A 139 -27.06 -14.30 -0.12
CA HIS A 139 -27.82 -15.24 0.68
C HIS A 139 -28.74 -14.55 1.70
N LYS A 140 -29.81 -15.23 2.10
CA LYS A 140 -30.74 -14.73 3.12
C LYS A 140 -30.23 -14.96 4.54
N SER A 141 -29.43 -16.01 4.79
CA SER A 141 -28.91 -16.30 6.11
C SER A 141 -27.52 -15.67 6.33
N PHE A 142 -27.25 -15.30 7.58
CA PHE A 142 -25.96 -14.73 7.98
C PHE A 142 -24.84 -15.75 7.82
N GLU A 143 -25.07 -16.99 8.19
CA GLU A 143 -24.09 -18.08 8.13
C GLU A 143 -23.66 -18.35 6.69
N ALA A 144 -24.62 -18.40 5.74
CA ALA A 144 -24.32 -18.61 4.33
C ALA A 144 -23.51 -17.43 3.75
N ASN A 145 -23.85 -16.21 4.11
CA ASN A 145 -23.07 -15.02 3.70
C ASN A 145 -21.66 -15.03 4.30
N THR A 146 -21.54 -15.44 5.55
CA THR A 146 -20.24 -15.56 6.23
C THR A 146 -19.36 -16.61 5.53
N PHE A 147 -19.93 -17.77 5.21
CA PHE A 147 -19.23 -18.82 4.47
C PHE A 147 -18.80 -18.35 3.06
N GLU A 148 -19.71 -17.70 2.33
CA GLU A 148 -19.38 -17.13 1.01
C GLU A 148 -18.25 -16.10 1.10
N PHE A 149 -18.28 -15.23 2.12
CA PHE A 149 -17.22 -14.24 2.36
C PHE A 149 -15.87 -14.91 2.60
N PHE A 150 -15.80 -15.94 3.44
CA PHE A 150 -14.57 -16.69 3.68
C PHE A 150 -14.04 -17.40 2.43
N LEU A 151 -14.92 -17.95 1.58
CA LEU A 151 -14.50 -18.52 0.30
C LEU A 151 -13.89 -17.46 -0.63
N LYS A 152 -14.45 -16.25 -0.66
CA LYS A 152 -13.89 -15.13 -1.42
C LYS A 152 -12.52 -14.70 -0.88
N CYS A 153 -12.35 -14.65 0.44
CA CYS A 153 -11.07 -14.39 1.07
C CYS A 153 -10.03 -15.48 0.74
N LEU A 154 -10.44 -16.75 0.78
CA LEU A 154 -9.57 -17.86 0.40
C LEU A 154 -9.14 -17.77 -1.07
N ALA A 155 -10.08 -17.50 -1.98
CA ALA A 155 -9.80 -17.35 -3.40
C ALA A 155 -8.82 -16.17 -3.65
N TYR A 156 -8.99 -15.07 -2.94
CA TYR A 156 -8.07 -13.93 -2.97
C TYR A 156 -6.67 -14.33 -2.50
N ASN A 157 -6.55 -15.01 -1.36
CA ASN A 157 -5.26 -15.45 -0.84
C ASN A 157 -4.56 -16.44 -1.77
N LEU A 158 -5.29 -17.37 -2.36
CA LEU A 158 -4.75 -18.29 -3.38
C LEU A 158 -4.25 -17.53 -4.61
N PHE A 159 -4.98 -16.52 -5.05
CA PHE A 159 -4.54 -15.67 -6.16
C PHE A 159 -3.27 -14.88 -5.82
N ARG A 160 -3.17 -14.30 -4.61
CA ARG A 160 -1.95 -13.60 -4.14
C ARG A 160 -0.77 -14.56 -4.04
N PHE A 161 -0.98 -15.77 -3.53
CA PHE A 161 0.04 -16.81 -3.49
C PHE A 161 0.51 -17.18 -4.90
N PHE A 162 -0.42 -17.37 -5.84
CA PHE A 162 -0.11 -17.61 -7.25
C PHE A 162 0.73 -16.47 -7.84
N GLN A 163 0.36 -15.22 -7.58
CA GLN A 163 1.13 -14.05 -8.04
C GLN A 163 2.58 -14.10 -7.56
N HIS A 164 2.79 -14.35 -6.26
CA HIS A 164 4.14 -14.38 -5.68
C HIS A 164 4.98 -15.55 -6.17
N ARG A 165 4.38 -16.73 -6.33
CA ARG A 165 5.12 -17.95 -6.64
C ARG A 165 5.30 -18.18 -8.14
N VAL A 166 4.37 -17.74 -8.96
CA VAL A 166 4.31 -18.09 -10.38
C VAL A 166 4.61 -16.90 -11.29
N MET A 167 4.04 -15.73 -10.98
CA MET A 167 4.15 -14.55 -11.84
C MET A 167 5.47 -13.82 -11.63
N GLU A 168 5.87 -13.01 -12.62
CA GLU A 168 7.17 -12.33 -12.64
C GLU A 168 7.04 -10.86 -13.08
N GLY A 169 7.93 -10.03 -12.55
CA GLY A 169 8.01 -8.60 -12.89
C GLY A 169 6.72 -7.85 -12.60
N SER A 170 6.30 -6.97 -13.50
CA SER A 170 5.10 -6.15 -13.32
C SER A 170 3.80 -6.94 -13.17
N ASP A 171 3.79 -8.22 -13.61
CA ASP A 171 2.59 -9.06 -13.50
C ASP A 171 2.30 -9.47 -12.04
N GLN A 172 3.29 -9.47 -11.16
CA GLN A 172 3.11 -9.77 -9.73
C GLN A 172 2.20 -8.77 -9.00
N ASN A 173 2.10 -7.55 -9.52
CA ASN A 173 1.32 -6.49 -8.90
C ASN A 173 -0.01 -6.19 -9.63
N MET A 174 -0.38 -7.01 -10.63
CA MET A 174 -1.64 -6.78 -11.33
C MET A 174 -2.84 -7.24 -10.52
N THR A 175 -3.99 -6.59 -10.74
CA THR A 175 -5.27 -7.01 -10.14
C THR A 175 -5.77 -8.32 -10.74
N ALA A 176 -6.64 -9.05 -10.03
CA ALA A 176 -7.23 -10.28 -10.54
C ALA A 176 -8.07 -10.04 -11.79
N CYS A 177 -8.74 -8.89 -11.89
CA CYS A 177 -9.46 -8.48 -13.10
C CYS A 177 -8.51 -8.36 -14.30
N SER A 178 -7.37 -7.70 -14.13
CA SER A 178 -6.35 -7.55 -15.17
C SER A 178 -5.76 -8.91 -15.58
N PHE A 179 -5.51 -9.78 -14.61
CA PHE A 179 -5.05 -11.14 -14.87
C PHE A 179 -6.05 -11.94 -15.71
N ARG A 180 -7.34 -11.92 -15.33
CA ARG A 180 -8.40 -12.58 -16.08
C ARG A 180 -8.49 -12.08 -17.51
N LYS A 181 -8.44 -10.77 -17.72
CA LYS A 181 -8.44 -10.16 -19.07
C LYS A 181 -7.22 -10.55 -19.89
N LYS A 182 -6.05 -10.58 -19.26
CA LYS A 182 -4.78 -10.81 -19.96
C LYS A 182 -4.48 -12.27 -20.26
N TYR A 183 -4.86 -13.19 -19.37
CA TYR A 183 -4.46 -14.60 -19.45
C TYR A 183 -5.60 -15.63 -19.46
N GLN A 184 -6.79 -15.30 -18.98
CA GLN A 184 -7.91 -16.23 -18.94
C GLN A 184 -8.94 -15.98 -20.04
N LYS A 185 -9.28 -14.71 -20.32
CA LYS A 185 -10.24 -14.36 -21.38
C LYS A 185 -9.54 -14.33 -22.74
N VAL A 186 -9.00 -15.47 -23.15
CA VAL A 186 -8.28 -15.62 -24.42
C VAL A 186 -9.09 -16.49 -25.34
N ALA A 187 -9.26 -16.04 -26.60
CA ALA A 187 -9.96 -16.80 -27.61
C ALA A 187 -9.25 -18.16 -27.84
N SER A 188 -9.98 -19.22 -27.70
CA SER A 188 -9.43 -20.57 -27.83
C SER A 188 -10.47 -21.56 -28.35
N ARG A 189 -9.99 -22.65 -28.94
CA ARG A 189 -10.82 -23.77 -29.43
C ARG A 189 -10.39 -25.03 -28.71
N LEU A 190 -11.34 -25.70 -28.08
CA LEU A 190 -11.15 -27.05 -27.56
C LEU A 190 -11.42 -28.08 -28.65
N SER A 191 -10.50 -28.99 -28.87
CA SER A 191 -10.67 -30.13 -29.78
C SER A 191 -10.31 -31.41 -29.03
N TYR A 192 -11.04 -32.49 -29.33
CA TYR A 192 -10.77 -33.83 -28.83
C TYR A 192 -10.24 -34.68 -29.97
N HIS A 193 -9.04 -35.21 -29.82
CA HIS A 193 -8.42 -36.07 -30.81
C HIS A 193 -7.47 -37.05 -30.14
N ALA A 194 -7.36 -38.27 -30.64
CA ALA A 194 -6.47 -39.32 -30.10
C ALA A 194 -6.62 -39.53 -28.57
N ARG A 195 -7.87 -39.59 -28.07
CA ARG A 195 -8.22 -39.74 -26.65
C ARG A 195 -7.68 -38.63 -25.74
N SER A 196 -7.31 -37.48 -26.29
CA SER A 196 -6.83 -36.32 -25.52
C SER A 196 -7.52 -35.03 -25.93
N TYR A 197 -7.61 -34.10 -24.96
CA TYR A 197 -8.13 -32.76 -25.21
C TYR A 197 -6.99 -31.83 -25.58
N HIS A 198 -7.17 -31.08 -26.65
CA HIS A 198 -6.24 -30.10 -27.16
C HIS A 198 -6.88 -28.72 -27.10
N LEU A 199 -6.28 -27.80 -26.32
CA LEU A 199 -6.68 -26.41 -26.28
C LEU A 199 -5.80 -25.61 -27.26
N LYS A 200 -6.39 -25.18 -28.38
CA LYS A 200 -5.74 -24.33 -29.37
C LYS A 200 -6.04 -22.88 -29.05
N ILE A 201 -5.02 -22.11 -28.65
CA ILE A 201 -5.12 -20.69 -28.39
C ILE A 201 -4.99 -19.92 -29.70
N ALA A 202 -5.74 -18.83 -29.85
CA ALA A 202 -5.70 -18.00 -31.04
C ALA A 202 -4.29 -17.45 -31.29
N SER A 203 -3.86 -17.40 -32.55
CA SER A 203 -2.55 -16.88 -32.95
C SER A 203 -2.36 -15.40 -32.64
N SER A 204 -3.47 -14.65 -32.52
CA SER A 204 -3.50 -13.24 -32.11
C SER A 204 -3.25 -13.01 -30.61
N PHE A 205 -3.10 -14.07 -29.81
CA PHE A 205 -2.81 -13.92 -28.38
C PHE A 205 -1.43 -13.29 -28.16
N ARG A 206 -1.41 -12.15 -27.49
CA ARG A 206 -0.21 -11.29 -27.36
C ARG A 206 0.89 -11.88 -26.46
N TYR A 207 0.57 -12.79 -25.53
CA TYR A 207 1.49 -13.23 -24.47
C TYR A 207 1.70 -14.76 -24.41
N PRO A 208 1.84 -15.49 -25.54
CA PRO A 208 1.86 -16.96 -25.51
C PRO A 208 3.06 -17.53 -24.75
N LYS A 209 4.25 -16.94 -24.92
CA LYS A 209 5.47 -17.38 -24.23
C LYS A 209 5.35 -17.24 -22.70
N LYS A 210 4.82 -16.09 -22.24
CA LYS A 210 4.63 -15.80 -20.82
C LYS A 210 3.58 -16.69 -20.18
N PHE A 211 2.46 -16.91 -20.90
CA PHE A 211 1.40 -17.82 -20.50
C PHE A 211 1.92 -19.24 -20.30
N MET A 212 2.66 -19.77 -21.27
CA MET A 212 3.23 -21.12 -21.19
C MET A 212 4.27 -21.25 -20.06
N ARG A 213 5.04 -20.20 -19.79
CA ARG A 213 5.98 -20.15 -18.66
C ARG A 213 5.22 -20.25 -17.34
N TYR A 214 4.17 -19.43 -17.14
CA TYR A 214 3.36 -19.46 -15.92
C TYR A 214 2.65 -20.79 -15.74
N LEU A 215 2.12 -21.38 -16.81
CA LEU A 215 1.48 -22.70 -16.77
C LEU A 215 2.46 -23.80 -16.32
N ARG A 216 3.69 -23.82 -16.85
CA ARG A 216 4.72 -24.77 -16.43
C ARG A 216 5.09 -24.55 -14.97
N LYS A 217 5.35 -23.30 -14.57
CA LYS A 217 5.72 -22.95 -13.20
C LYS A 217 4.61 -23.31 -12.21
N ALA A 218 3.35 -23.03 -12.55
CA ALA A 218 2.20 -23.41 -11.71
C ALA A 218 2.07 -24.91 -11.47
N ARG A 219 2.47 -25.75 -12.44
CA ARG A 219 2.48 -27.22 -12.29
C ARG A 219 3.58 -27.74 -11.38
N THR A 220 4.68 -27.02 -11.24
CA THR A 220 5.85 -27.43 -10.44
C THR A 220 5.90 -26.80 -9.06
N VAL A 221 5.10 -25.75 -8.82
CA VAL A 221 5.06 -25.09 -7.49
C VAL A 221 4.44 -26.02 -6.46
N ARG A 222 5.14 -26.21 -5.35
CA ARG A 222 4.56 -26.85 -4.16
C ARG A 222 3.66 -25.84 -3.45
N TRP A 223 2.38 -26.22 -3.34
CA TRP A 223 1.35 -25.38 -2.73
C TRP A 223 1.28 -25.52 -1.20
N ILE A 224 2.03 -26.46 -0.65
CA ILE A 224 2.14 -26.69 0.79
C ILE A 224 3.52 -26.14 1.22
N PRO A 225 3.60 -25.26 2.23
CA PRO A 225 4.89 -24.87 2.79
C PRO A 225 5.59 -26.12 3.35
N GLU A 226 6.91 -26.20 3.14
CA GLU A 226 7.69 -27.24 3.81
C GLU A 226 7.59 -27.02 5.32
N PRO A 227 7.36 -28.06 6.13
CA PRO A 227 7.39 -27.91 7.57
C PRO A 227 8.80 -27.43 7.97
N THR A 228 8.84 -26.30 8.67
CA THR A 228 10.05 -25.71 9.26
C THR A 228 10.55 -26.56 10.41
#